data_06ae978b7bfb8727b40202168e98bc80
#
_entry.id   06ae978b7bfb8727b40202168e98bc80
#
_cell.length_a   1.000
_cell.length_b   1.000
_cell.length_c   1.000
_cell.angle_alpha   90.00
_cell.angle_beta   90.00
_cell.angle_gamma   90.00
#
_symmetry.space_group_name_H-M   'P 1'
#
loop_
_entity.id
_entity.type
_entity.pdbx_description
1 polymer ?
#
loop_
_entity_poly.entity_id
_entity_poly.type
_entity_poly.pdbx_seq_one_letter_code
_entity_poly.pdbx_strand_id
1 'polypeptide(L)'
;MIFLKTEDEIELMRVANLLVGKTLAEVGKNVLPGVTTNQLNKVAEEYIRDHGATPTFLGFPNPYGEPFPAAICASVNDQVVHGVPNDEPLKDGDIVSVDCGVLLN
;
A
#
# COMPACT_ATOMS: atom_id res chain seq x y z
N MET A 1 -1.96 -17.57 21.23
CA MET A 1 -3.23 -17.14 21.88
C MET A 1 -4.08 -16.35 20.89
N ILE A 2 -5.37 -16.65 20.84
CA ILE A 2 -6.29 -15.95 19.95
C ILE A 2 -7.07 -14.93 20.76
N PHE A 3 -7.05 -13.67 20.29
CA PHE A 3 -7.84 -12.61 20.89
C PHE A 3 -9.04 -12.31 20.01
N LEU A 4 -10.23 -12.37 20.58
CA LEU A 4 -11.43 -11.98 19.87
C LEU A 4 -11.61 -10.47 19.97
N LYS A 5 -11.96 -9.87 18.84
CA LYS A 5 -12.18 -8.42 18.79
C LYS A 5 -13.59 -8.08 19.22
N THR A 6 -13.75 -6.92 19.86
CA THR A 6 -15.08 -6.39 20.20
C THR A 6 -15.80 -5.95 18.93
N GLU A 7 -17.13 -5.75 19.02
CA GLU A 7 -17.91 -5.23 17.90
C GLU A 7 -17.42 -3.86 17.43
N ASP A 8 -17.06 -2.99 18.36
CA ASP A 8 -16.51 -1.67 18.02
C ASP A 8 -15.18 -1.78 17.30
N GLU A 9 -14.30 -2.69 17.74
CA GLU A 9 -13.03 -2.93 17.09
C GLU A 9 -13.23 -3.50 15.69
N ILE A 10 -14.18 -4.41 15.51
CA ILE A 10 -14.52 -4.97 14.19
C ILE A 10 -15.00 -3.87 13.25
N GLU A 11 -15.83 -2.95 13.74
CA GLU A 11 -16.33 -1.83 12.93
C GLU A 11 -15.19 -0.90 12.50
N LEU A 12 -14.27 -0.59 13.42
CA LEU A 12 -13.10 0.23 13.08
C LEU A 12 -12.23 -0.46 12.02
N MET A 13 -12.02 -1.76 12.14
CA MET A 13 -11.27 -2.53 11.15
C MET A 13 -11.98 -2.56 9.80
N ARG A 14 -13.32 -2.67 9.82
CA ARG A 14 -14.11 -2.66 8.58
C ARG A 14 -13.93 -1.34 7.83
N VAL A 15 -13.98 -0.22 8.52
CA VAL A 15 -13.81 1.10 7.92
C VAL A 15 -12.41 1.25 7.36
N ALA A 16 -11.39 0.84 8.12
CA ALA A 16 -10.01 0.89 7.66
C ALA A 16 -9.79 0.01 6.42
N ASN A 17 -10.34 -1.20 6.42
CA ASN A 17 -10.21 -2.12 5.29
C ASN A 17 -10.95 -1.63 4.04
N LEU A 18 -12.07 -0.92 4.21
CA LEU A 18 -12.75 -0.28 3.09
C LEU A 18 -11.86 0.79 2.45
N LEU A 19 -11.15 1.56 3.26
CA LEU A 19 -10.20 2.55 2.75
C LEU A 19 -9.04 1.87 2.02
N VAL A 20 -8.52 0.77 2.52
CA VAL A 20 -7.49 -0.02 1.82
C VAL A 20 -8.00 -0.44 0.45
N GLY A 21 -9.22 -1.00 0.38
CA GLY A 21 -9.81 -1.43 -0.89
C GLY A 21 -9.97 -0.27 -1.88
N LYS A 22 -10.43 0.88 -1.41
CA LYS A 22 -10.56 2.09 -2.23
C LYS A 22 -9.22 2.60 -2.71
N THR A 23 -8.21 2.55 -1.84
CA THR A 23 -6.84 2.96 -2.18
C THR A 23 -6.28 2.06 -3.28
N LEU A 24 -6.46 0.74 -3.15
CA LEU A 24 -6.01 -0.21 -4.17
C LEU A 24 -6.72 0.01 -5.50
N ALA A 25 -8.01 0.33 -5.48
CA ALA A 25 -8.76 0.64 -6.69
C ALA A 25 -8.22 1.91 -7.36
N GLU A 26 -7.88 2.93 -6.59
CA GLU A 26 -7.31 4.17 -7.10
C GLU A 26 -5.93 3.92 -7.72
N VAL A 27 -5.09 3.13 -7.06
CA VAL A 27 -3.80 2.72 -7.61
C VAL A 27 -4.00 1.94 -8.90
N GLY A 28 -4.97 1.03 -8.92
CA GLY A 28 -5.26 0.19 -10.09
C GLY A 28 -5.60 1.00 -11.35
N LYS A 29 -6.27 2.15 -11.20
CA LYS A 29 -6.58 3.03 -12.33
C LYS A 29 -5.32 3.60 -12.99
N ASN A 30 -4.22 3.63 -12.27
CA ASN A 30 -2.98 4.23 -12.73
C ASN A 30 -1.93 3.20 -13.16
N VAL A 31 -2.27 1.91 -13.12
CA VAL A 31 -1.34 0.85 -13.54
C VAL A 31 -1.39 0.74 -15.05
N LEU A 32 -0.47 1.43 -15.71
CA LEU A 32 -0.39 1.51 -17.17
C LEU A 32 1.07 1.37 -17.59
N PRO A 33 1.34 0.89 -18.82
CA PRO A 33 2.72 0.88 -19.32
C PRO A 33 3.33 2.28 -19.27
N GLY A 34 4.58 2.37 -18.84
CA GLY A 34 5.28 3.64 -18.70
C GLY A 34 5.17 4.28 -17.33
N VAL A 35 4.25 3.85 -16.50
CA VAL A 35 4.12 4.35 -15.12
C VAL A 35 5.13 3.65 -14.22
N THR A 36 5.73 4.36 -13.29
CA THR A 36 6.66 3.78 -12.32
C THR A 36 5.93 3.39 -11.04
N THR A 37 6.50 2.45 -10.29
CA THR A 37 5.92 2.09 -8.98
C THR A 37 6.05 3.24 -7.98
N ASN A 38 7.03 4.13 -8.12
CA ASN A 38 7.10 5.37 -7.34
C ASN A 38 5.89 6.26 -7.59
N GLN A 39 5.42 6.35 -8.83
CA GLN A 39 4.20 7.11 -9.15
C GLN A 39 2.97 6.46 -8.51
N LEU A 40 2.89 5.14 -8.52
CA LEU A 40 1.81 4.41 -7.85
C LEU A 40 1.85 4.63 -6.33
N ASN A 41 3.04 4.66 -5.74
CA ASN A 41 3.21 4.97 -4.33
C ASN A 41 2.67 6.36 -4.00
N LYS A 42 2.98 7.35 -4.83
CA LYS A 42 2.49 8.72 -4.64
C LYS A 42 0.97 8.78 -4.68
N VAL A 43 0.35 8.10 -5.63
CA VAL A 43 -1.11 8.02 -5.73
C VAL A 43 -1.71 7.44 -4.45
N ALA A 44 -1.15 6.33 -3.96
CA ALA A 44 -1.64 5.67 -2.75
C ALA A 44 -1.48 6.56 -1.51
N GLU A 45 -0.31 7.16 -1.34
CA GLU A 45 -0.04 8.01 -0.18
C GLU A 45 -0.97 9.22 -0.15
N GLU A 46 -1.13 9.91 -1.27
CA GLU A 46 -2.02 11.07 -1.35
C GLU A 46 -3.47 10.67 -1.07
N TYR A 47 -3.93 9.56 -1.63
CA TYR A 47 -5.29 9.08 -1.42
C TYR A 47 -5.56 8.76 0.05
N ILE A 48 -4.63 8.04 0.70
CA ILE A 48 -4.75 7.69 2.11
C ILE A 48 -4.80 8.95 2.98
N ARG A 49 -3.89 9.90 2.75
CA ARG A 49 -3.82 11.13 3.53
C ARG A 49 -5.03 12.02 3.30
N ASP A 50 -5.55 12.08 2.08
CA ASP A 50 -6.75 12.87 1.76
C ASP A 50 -7.99 12.35 2.48
N HIS A 51 -7.98 11.10 2.90
CA HIS A 51 -9.07 10.50 3.67
C HIS A 51 -8.80 10.49 5.18
N GLY A 52 -7.84 11.27 5.64
CA GLY A 52 -7.58 11.44 7.07
C GLY A 52 -6.85 10.27 7.72
N ALA A 53 -6.21 9.42 6.93
CA ALA A 53 -5.49 8.25 7.42
C ALA A 53 -3.99 8.39 7.21
N THR A 54 -3.23 7.48 7.81
CA THR A 54 -1.77 7.41 7.67
C THR A 54 -1.40 6.05 7.06
N PRO A 55 -0.50 6.03 6.05
CA PRO A 55 -0.02 4.74 5.53
C PRO A 55 0.85 4.04 6.57
N THR A 56 0.53 2.77 6.86
CA THR A 56 1.20 2.03 7.93
C THR A 56 2.59 1.55 7.55
N PHE A 57 2.86 1.31 6.27
CA PHE A 57 4.17 0.81 5.83
C PHE A 57 5.25 1.88 5.86
N LEU A 58 4.88 3.13 5.62
CA LEU A 58 5.84 4.23 5.59
C LEU A 58 6.48 4.40 6.96
N GLY A 59 7.80 4.26 7.00
CA GLY A 59 8.55 4.35 8.25
C GLY A 59 8.48 3.11 9.13
N PHE A 60 7.90 2.01 8.65
CA PHE A 60 7.80 0.77 9.43
C PHE A 60 9.21 0.28 9.80
N PRO A 61 9.45 -0.04 11.08
CA PRO A 61 10.79 -0.43 11.53
C PRO A 61 11.33 -1.68 10.83
N ASN A 62 12.59 -1.62 10.46
CA ASN A 62 13.30 -2.74 9.86
C ASN A 62 14.57 -3.01 10.69
N PRO A 63 14.65 -4.15 11.40
CA PRO A 63 15.81 -4.45 12.25
C PRO A 63 17.10 -4.66 11.46
N TYR A 64 17.02 -4.83 10.15
CA TYR A 64 18.17 -5.11 9.28
C TYR A 64 18.59 -3.91 8.44
N GLY A 65 18.00 -2.74 8.62
CA GLY A 65 18.34 -1.57 7.83
C GLY A 65 17.42 -0.39 8.09
N GLU A 66 17.29 0.47 7.07
CA GLU A 66 16.44 1.65 7.15
C GLU A 66 14.95 1.28 7.26
N PRO A 67 14.13 2.14 7.89
CA PRO A 67 12.69 1.96 7.88
C PRO A 67 12.16 1.89 6.44
N PHE A 68 11.01 1.24 6.26
CA PHE A 68 10.44 1.09 4.92
C PHE A 68 10.14 2.47 4.31
N PRO A 69 10.61 2.77 3.09
CA PRO A 69 10.61 4.14 2.57
C PRO A 69 9.34 4.57 1.85
N ALA A 70 8.30 3.72 1.79
CA ALA A 70 7.15 3.99 0.95
C ALA A 70 5.83 3.63 1.62
N ALA A 71 4.73 4.15 1.07
CA ALA A 71 3.38 3.86 1.56
C ALA A 71 2.85 2.51 1.10
N ILE A 72 3.40 1.96 0.02
CA ILE A 72 3.00 0.67 -0.54
C ILE A 72 4.21 -0.23 -0.75
N CYS A 73 3.95 -1.53 -0.80
CA CYS A 73 4.87 -2.49 -1.38
C CYS A 73 4.38 -2.76 -2.80
N ALA A 74 5.25 -2.63 -3.79
CA ALA A 74 4.91 -2.89 -5.18
C ALA A 74 5.94 -3.86 -5.76
N SER A 75 5.51 -5.10 -5.94
CA SER A 75 6.38 -6.18 -6.40
C SER A 75 6.05 -6.49 -7.85
N VAL A 76 7.04 -6.38 -8.73
CA VAL A 76 6.88 -6.55 -10.17
C VAL A 76 7.42 -7.92 -10.58
N ASN A 77 6.61 -8.67 -11.32
CA ASN A 77 6.98 -9.96 -11.90
C ASN A 77 7.53 -10.95 -10.86
N ASP A 78 8.84 -11.22 -10.87
CA ASP A 78 9.47 -12.25 -10.05
C ASP A 78 9.63 -11.86 -8.58
N GLN A 79 9.41 -10.61 -8.21
CA GLN A 79 9.44 -10.22 -6.81
C GLN A 79 8.27 -10.88 -6.08
N VAL A 80 8.54 -11.50 -4.95
CA VAL A 80 7.52 -12.24 -4.20
C VAL A 80 6.74 -11.31 -3.28
N VAL A 81 7.45 -10.54 -2.43
CA VAL A 81 6.84 -9.61 -1.47
C VAL A 81 7.79 -8.45 -1.20
N HIS A 82 7.24 -7.40 -0.59
CA HIS A 82 8.00 -6.24 -0.09
C HIS A 82 8.83 -5.52 -1.15
N GLY A 83 8.36 -5.51 -2.39
CA GLY A 83 9.00 -4.70 -3.42
C GLY A 83 8.96 -3.23 -3.05
N VAL A 84 10.13 -2.58 -3.06
CA VAL A 84 10.22 -1.14 -2.81
C VAL A 84 9.94 -0.42 -4.11
N PRO A 85 9.02 0.57 -4.11
CA PRO A 85 8.77 1.38 -5.31
C PRO A 85 10.03 2.01 -5.87
N ASN A 86 10.13 2.07 -7.18
CA ASN A 86 11.30 2.61 -7.88
C ASN A 86 10.88 3.40 -9.13
N ASP A 87 11.85 3.89 -9.87
CA ASP A 87 11.62 4.71 -11.07
C ASP A 87 11.71 3.93 -12.37
N GLU A 88 11.68 2.61 -12.30
CA GLU A 88 11.67 1.78 -13.51
C GLU A 88 10.26 1.72 -14.09
N PRO A 89 10.05 2.16 -15.34
CA PRO A 89 8.71 2.15 -15.94
C PRO A 89 8.17 0.74 -16.12
N LEU A 90 6.88 0.57 -15.83
CA LEU A 90 6.19 -0.68 -16.11
C LEU A 90 6.07 -0.90 -17.61
N LYS A 91 6.11 -2.17 -18.00
CA LYS A 91 5.98 -2.58 -19.39
C LYS A 91 4.66 -3.29 -19.60
N ASP A 92 4.16 -3.27 -20.82
CA ASP A 92 2.98 -4.03 -21.18
C ASP A 92 3.23 -5.52 -20.90
N GLY A 93 2.31 -6.16 -20.19
CA GLY A 93 2.44 -7.56 -19.79
C GLY A 93 3.08 -7.77 -18.41
N ASP A 94 3.60 -6.73 -17.76
CA ASP A 94 4.12 -6.86 -16.40
C ASP A 94 3.00 -7.18 -15.40
N ILE A 95 3.33 -8.03 -14.42
CA ILE A 95 2.46 -8.34 -13.30
C ILE A 95 2.94 -7.52 -12.12
N VAL A 96 2.03 -6.76 -11.50
CA VAL A 96 2.34 -5.93 -10.34
C VAL A 96 1.48 -6.35 -9.17
N SER A 97 2.11 -6.73 -8.06
CA SER A 97 1.42 -7.01 -6.81
C SER A 97 1.57 -5.80 -5.89
N VAL A 98 0.46 -5.21 -5.47
CA VAL A 98 0.46 -4.03 -4.62
C VAL A 98 -0.14 -4.36 -3.27
N ASP A 99 0.55 -3.98 -2.21
CA ASP A 99 0.09 -4.15 -0.84
C ASP A 99 0.18 -2.80 -0.12
N CYS A 100 -0.87 -2.48 0.65
CA CYS A 100 -0.89 -1.26 1.44
C CYS A 100 -1.65 -1.48 2.74
N GLY A 101 -1.43 -0.58 3.69
CA GLY A 101 -2.15 -0.59 4.95
C GLY A 101 -2.43 0.84 5.38
N VAL A 102 -3.48 1.02 6.19
CA VAL A 102 -3.88 2.35 6.67
C VAL A 102 -4.11 2.32 8.17
N LEU A 103 -3.82 3.46 8.80
CA LEU A 103 -4.15 3.72 10.18
C LEU A 103 -5.12 4.89 10.21
N LEU A 104 -6.33 4.63 10.69
CA LEU A 104 -7.35 5.66 10.92
C LEU A 104 -7.33 6.07 12.39
N ASN A 105 -7.44 7.34 12.62
CA ASN A 105 -7.53 7.89 13.98
C ASN A 105 -8.97 8.01 14.47
#